data_ce85db42b3f1666a31456e9de584e43d
#
_entry.id   ce85db42b3f1666a31456e9de584e43d
#
_cell.length_a   1.000
_cell.length_b   1.000
_cell.length_c   1.000
_cell.angle_alpha   90.00
_cell.angle_beta   90.00
_cell.angle_gamma   90.00
#
_symmetry.space_group_name_H-M   'P 1'
#
loop_
_entity.id
_entity.type
_entity.pdbx_description
1 polymer ?
#
loop_
_entity_poly.entity_id
_entity_poly.type
_entity_poly.pdbx_seq_one_letter_code
_entity_poly.pdbx_strand_id
1 'polypeptide(L)'
;TAQHDLSSLRAFGSTGEPWNPTPWWWLFETVGQRRLPIINYSGGTEIAGGILSCTTIEPQVPCAFTGPVPGMAADVVDDEGRPVRGQVGELVLRQPWVGMTAGFWRDPDRYLATYWSRWPNLWVHGDWALIDTDGFWYILGRSDDTLKIAGKRLGPAEVESIAVSHPAVQEAAAIGIPDPVKGEALVVFCQLRQGIQQSPGLIEELRDRITERLGKPLRPERIHIVRELPRTRNAKIMRRVIRAAYLGHDPGDLSALENPGAVEEIAAIGRAQGMPVTREESTG
;
A
#
# COMPACT_ATOMS: atom_id res chain seq x y z
N THR A 1 27.12 3.88 3.90
CA THR A 1 27.69 2.84 3.02
C THR A 1 29.20 2.89 2.97
N ALA A 2 29.83 4.08 2.92
CA ALA A 2 31.28 4.22 2.83
C ALA A 2 32.10 3.58 3.99
N GLN A 3 31.46 3.21 5.09
CA GLN A 3 32.09 2.61 6.27
C GLN A 3 32.02 1.07 6.29
N HIS A 4 31.36 0.46 5.29
CA HIS A 4 31.13 -0.98 5.24
C HIS A 4 31.63 -1.56 3.93
N ASP A 5 32.25 -2.72 3.98
CA ASP A 5 32.57 -3.50 2.80
C ASP A 5 31.32 -4.24 2.31
N LEU A 6 30.81 -3.82 1.16
CA LEU A 6 29.64 -4.40 0.50
C LEU A 6 30.01 -5.22 -0.75
N SER A 7 31.30 -5.55 -0.94
CA SER A 7 31.80 -6.23 -2.15
C SER A 7 31.23 -7.63 -2.35
N SER A 8 30.80 -8.29 -1.26
CA SER A 8 30.19 -9.63 -1.29
C SER A 8 28.73 -9.63 -1.75
N LEU A 9 28.05 -8.48 -1.80
CA LEU A 9 26.67 -8.38 -2.27
C LEU A 9 26.58 -8.68 -3.77
N ARG A 10 25.58 -9.46 -4.16
CA ARG A 10 25.32 -9.87 -5.55
C ARG A 10 24.00 -9.34 -6.10
N ALA A 11 23.00 -9.17 -5.23
CA ALA A 11 21.68 -8.66 -5.58
C ALA A 11 21.00 -8.10 -4.34
N PHE A 12 19.95 -7.29 -4.54
CA PHE A 12 19.01 -6.90 -3.50
C PHE A 12 17.69 -7.61 -3.73
N GLY A 13 17.01 -8.04 -2.66
CA GLY A 13 15.62 -8.49 -2.67
C GLY A 13 14.74 -7.41 -2.06
N SER A 14 13.57 -7.17 -2.65
CA SER A 14 12.61 -6.19 -2.17
C SER A 14 11.18 -6.68 -2.29
N THR A 15 10.40 -6.48 -1.22
CA THR A 15 8.98 -6.82 -1.17
C THR A 15 8.26 -6.00 -0.10
N GLY A 16 6.93 -6.11 -0.02
CA GLY A 16 6.10 -5.59 1.07
C GLY A 16 5.31 -4.33 0.71
N GLU A 17 5.93 -3.36 0.09
CA GLU A 17 5.30 -2.11 -0.35
C GLU A 17 5.78 -1.71 -1.76
N PRO A 18 4.96 -0.98 -2.54
CA PRO A 18 5.40 -0.44 -3.82
C PRO A 18 6.61 0.49 -3.66
N TRP A 19 7.56 0.39 -4.57
CA TRP A 19 8.70 1.30 -4.59
C TRP A 19 8.34 2.71 -5.03
N ASN A 20 9.00 3.69 -4.43
CA ASN A 20 9.12 5.02 -4.99
C ASN A 20 10.43 5.15 -5.81
N PRO A 21 10.44 5.94 -6.92
CA PRO A 21 11.63 6.03 -7.78
C PRO A 21 12.87 6.53 -7.06
N THR A 22 12.76 7.56 -6.21
CA THR A 22 13.92 8.15 -5.51
C THR A 22 14.68 7.16 -4.62
N PRO A 23 14.04 6.42 -3.68
CA PRO A 23 14.74 5.41 -2.89
C PRO A 23 15.22 4.22 -3.73
N TRP A 24 14.52 3.85 -4.81
CA TRP A 24 14.96 2.82 -5.73
C TRP A 24 16.30 3.20 -6.39
N TRP A 25 16.38 4.41 -6.95
CA TRP A 25 17.61 4.94 -7.56
C TRP A 25 18.73 5.07 -6.54
N TRP A 26 18.42 5.55 -5.32
CA TRP A 26 19.43 5.63 -4.27
C TRP A 26 20.03 4.26 -3.93
N LEU A 27 19.19 3.21 -3.80
CA LEU A 27 19.66 1.86 -3.54
C LEU A 27 20.54 1.35 -4.69
N PHE A 28 20.08 1.53 -5.94
CA PHE A 28 20.80 1.08 -7.12
C PHE A 28 22.15 1.80 -7.29
N GLU A 29 22.14 3.14 -7.20
CA GLU A 29 23.34 3.96 -7.47
C GLU A 29 24.31 3.96 -6.29
N THR A 30 23.82 4.21 -5.07
CA THR A 30 24.67 4.46 -3.89
C THR A 30 25.11 3.15 -3.23
N VAL A 31 24.21 2.21 -3.00
CA VAL A 31 24.51 0.96 -2.33
C VAL A 31 24.95 -0.10 -3.35
N GLY A 32 24.23 -0.22 -4.43
CA GLY A 32 24.45 -1.17 -5.50
C GLY A 32 25.58 -0.79 -6.47
N GLN A 33 26.08 0.46 -6.39
CA GLN A 33 27.14 1.01 -7.26
C GLN A 33 26.85 0.81 -8.76
N ARG A 34 25.57 0.91 -9.14
CA ARG A 34 25.03 0.67 -10.49
C ARG A 34 25.36 -0.73 -11.04
N ARG A 35 25.67 -1.69 -10.19
CA ARG A 35 26.10 -3.04 -10.53
C ARG A 35 25.12 -4.12 -10.08
N LEU A 36 24.45 -3.90 -8.95
CA LEU A 36 23.61 -4.91 -8.31
C LEU A 36 22.17 -4.80 -8.75
N PRO A 37 21.55 -5.90 -9.23
CA PRO A 37 20.13 -5.91 -9.55
C PRO A 37 19.27 -5.79 -8.30
N ILE A 38 18.11 -5.16 -8.43
CA ILE A 38 17.08 -5.11 -7.40
C ILE A 38 15.95 -6.06 -7.82
N ILE A 39 15.90 -7.23 -7.22
CA ILE A 39 14.87 -8.23 -7.46
C ILE A 39 13.63 -7.81 -6.69
N ASN A 40 12.76 -7.08 -7.35
CA ASN A 40 11.45 -6.72 -6.82
C ASN A 40 10.54 -7.95 -6.88
N TYR A 41 9.76 -8.20 -5.83
CA TYR A 41 8.97 -9.41 -5.65
C TYR A 41 7.65 -9.05 -4.97
N SER A 42 6.54 -9.51 -5.53
CA SER A 42 5.21 -9.42 -4.93
C SER A 42 4.55 -10.77 -4.88
N GLY A 43 3.85 -11.05 -3.80
CA GLY A 43 3.10 -12.28 -3.56
C GLY A 43 2.28 -12.18 -2.30
N GLY A 44 1.76 -13.31 -1.82
CA GLY A 44 0.90 -13.35 -0.64
C GLY A 44 1.03 -14.65 0.13
N THR A 45 0.60 -14.59 1.40
CA THR A 45 0.57 -15.74 2.29
C THR A 45 -0.30 -16.86 1.71
N GLU A 46 -1.44 -16.51 1.14
CA GLU A 46 -2.42 -17.45 0.58
C GLU A 46 -1.98 -18.09 -0.72
N ILE A 47 -0.95 -17.52 -1.36
CA ILE A 47 -0.30 -18.09 -2.55
C ILE A 47 0.90 -18.94 -2.15
N ALA A 48 1.47 -18.74 -0.96
CA ALA A 48 2.74 -19.34 -0.51
C ALA A 48 3.85 -19.20 -1.57
N GLY A 49 3.91 -18.02 -2.20
CA GLY A 49 4.89 -17.75 -3.27
C GLY A 49 4.73 -16.36 -3.86
N GLY A 50 5.54 -16.09 -4.91
CA GLY A 50 5.49 -14.86 -5.67
C GLY A 50 4.46 -14.92 -6.78
N ILE A 51 3.81 -13.78 -7.05
CA ILE A 51 2.97 -13.58 -8.23
C ILE A 51 3.78 -12.90 -9.31
N LEU A 52 4.43 -11.78 -8.97
CA LEU A 52 5.29 -11.02 -9.86
C LEU A 52 6.71 -10.96 -9.31
N SER A 53 7.70 -10.94 -10.18
CA SER A 53 9.10 -10.78 -9.79
C SER A 53 9.92 -10.12 -10.89
N CYS A 54 11.14 -9.68 -10.51
CA CYS A 54 12.22 -9.42 -11.45
C CYS A 54 13.09 -10.67 -11.59
N THR A 55 13.78 -10.77 -12.73
CA THR A 55 14.84 -11.76 -12.95
C THR A 55 16.17 -11.07 -13.21
N THR A 56 17.26 -11.84 -13.19
CA THR A 56 18.61 -11.32 -13.51
C THR A 56 18.94 -11.44 -15.00
N ILE A 57 18.06 -12.04 -15.79
CA ILE A 57 18.26 -12.28 -17.23
C ILE A 57 17.44 -11.35 -18.12
N GLU A 58 16.56 -10.55 -17.51
CA GLU A 58 15.73 -9.58 -18.22
C GLU A 58 16.09 -8.15 -17.80
N PRO A 59 15.88 -7.15 -18.69
CA PRO A 59 16.05 -5.75 -18.32
C PRO A 59 15.18 -5.38 -17.11
N GLN A 60 15.72 -4.61 -16.20
CA GLN A 60 14.99 -4.09 -15.03
C GLN A 60 14.71 -2.60 -15.19
N VAL A 61 13.49 -2.21 -14.88
CA VAL A 61 13.04 -0.82 -14.88
C VAL A 61 12.73 -0.40 -13.44
N PRO A 62 13.07 0.83 -13.03
CA PRO A 62 12.78 1.30 -11.67
C PRO A 62 11.34 1.08 -11.25
N CYS A 63 11.14 0.51 -10.06
CA CYS A 63 9.84 0.24 -9.43
C CYS A 63 8.99 -0.84 -10.12
N ALA A 64 9.40 -1.39 -11.27
CA ALA A 64 8.67 -2.40 -12.02
C ALA A 64 9.00 -3.82 -11.59
N PHE A 65 8.18 -4.75 -12.07
CA PHE A 65 8.46 -6.18 -12.15
C PHE A 65 8.65 -6.55 -13.63
N THR A 66 9.48 -7.54 -13.91
CA THR A 66 9.66 -8.02 -15.30
C THR A 66 8.50 -8.89 -15.75
N GLY A 67 7.81 -9.56 -14.82
CA GLY A 67 6.64 -10.36 -15.14
C GLY A 67 6.18 -11.31 -14.04
N PRO A 68 5.25 -12.20 -14.37
CA PRO A 68 4.83 -13.27 -13.47
C PRO A 68 5.97 -14.24 -13.17
N VAL A 69 6.00 -14.73 -11.93
CA VAL A 69 6.90 -15.81 -11.54
C VAL A 69 6.61 -17.05 -12.42
N PRO A 70 7.63 -17.80 -12.86
CA PRO A 70 7.42 -18.99 -13.68
C PRO A 70 6.38 -19.95 -13.11
N GLY A 71 5.36 -20.29 -13.89
CA GLY A 71 4.22 -21.10 -13.49
C GLY A 71 3.03 -20.33 -12.91
N MET A 72 3.17 -19.02 -12.70
CA MET A 72 2.09 -18.14 -12.18
C MET A 72 1.30 -17.54 -13.36
N ALA A 73 0.02 -17.85 -13.47
CA ALA A 73 -0.86 -17.33 -14.54
C ALA A 73 -1.50 -15.99 -14.13
N ALA A 74 -0.65 -14.97 -13.87
CA ALA A 74 -1.12 -13.64 -13.50
C ALA A 74 -1.62 -12.85 -14.71
N ASP A 75 -2.59 -11.96 -14.47
CA ASP A 75 -3.10 -11.01 -15.46
C ASP A 75 -3.64 -9.75 -14.77
N VAL A 76 -3.86 -8.68 -15.55
CA VAL A 76 -4.51 -7.45 -15.11
C VAL A 76 -5.83 -7.31 -15.87
N VAL A 77 -6.93 -7.11 -15.13
CA VAL A 77 -8.28 -7.07 -15.69
C VAL A 77 -9.04 -5.80 -15.32
N ASP A 78 -9.99 -5.42 -16.20
CA ASP A 78 -10.96 -4.34 -15.95
C ASP A 78 -12.07 -4.77 -14.98
N ASP A 79 -13.05 -3.87 -14.76
CA ASP A 79 -14.20 -4.12 -13.88
C ASP A 79 -15.11 -5.26 -14.36
N GLU A 80 -15.03 -5.64 -15.65
CA GLU A 80 -15.74 -6.77 -16.26
C GLU A 80 -14.91 -8.08 -16.30
N GLY A 81 -13.70 -8.08 -15.75
CA GLY A 81 -12.80 -9.23 -15.74
C GLY A 81 -12.07 -9.51 -17.05
N ARG A 82 -12.07 -8.54 -17.99
CA ARG A 82 -11.38 -8.64 -19.30
C ARG A 82 -9.93 -8.16 -19.18
N PRO A 83 -8.98 -8.81 -19.87
CA PRO A 83 -7.58 -8.39 -19.85
C PRO A 83 -7.40 -6.95 -20.35
N VAL A 84 -6.59 -6.17 -19.66
CA VAL A 84 -6.21 -4.80 -20.06
C VAL A 84 -4.70 -4.62 -20.10
N ARG A 85 -4.25 -3.71 -20.98
CA ARG A 85 -2.85 -3.30 -21.15
C ARG A 85 -2.80 -1.77 -21.26
N GLY A 86 -1.74 -1.17 -20.70
CA GLY A 86 -1.61 0.29 -20.67
C GLY A 86 -2.64 1.00 -19.78
N GLN A 87 -3.40 0.24 -19.01
CA GLN A 87 -4.45 0.73 -18.11
C GLN A 87 -4.34 0.04 -16.75
N VAL A 88 -4.71 0.77 -15.70
CA VAL A 88 -4.80 0.21 -14.34
C VAL A 88 -5.99 -0.73 -14.25
N GLY A 89 -5.78 -1.89 -13.69
CA GLY A 89 -6.81 -2.89 -13.43
C GLY A 89 -6.49 -3.72 -12.19
N GLU A 90 -7.33 -4.71 -11.92
CA GLU A 90 -7.16 -5.64 -10.80
C GLU A 90 -6.17 -6.75 -11.14
N LEU A 91 -5.23 -7.04 -10.23
CA LEU A 91 -4.33 -8.18 -10.34
C LEU A 91 -5.07 -9.47 -10.02
N VAL A 92 -5.08 -10.39 -10.99
CA VAL A 92 -5.77 -11.68 -10.86
C VAL A 92 -4.87 -12.85 -11.24
N LEU A 93 -5.20 -14.04 -10.73
CA LEU A 93 -4.65 -15.31 -11.23
C LEU A 93 -5.73 -16.07 -11.99
N ARG A 94 -5.39 -16.50 -13.23
CA ARG A 94 -6.28 -17.22 -14.15
C ARG A 94 -6.26 -18.73 -13.95
N GLN A 95 -5.29 -19.23 -13.20
CA GLN A 95 -5.13 -20.66 -12.92
C GLN A 95 -4.68 -20.87 -11.48
N PRO A 96 -5.07 -21.99 -10.86
CA PRO A 96 -4.54 -22.36 -9.55
C PRO A 96 -3.01 -22.49 -9.57
N TRP A 97 -2.40 -22.07 -8.49
CA TRP A 97 -0.97 -22.21 -8.24
C TRP A 97 -0.73 -23.35 -7.24
N VAL A 98 0.38 -24.06 -7.36
CA VAL A 98 0.70 -25.21 -6.51
C VAL A 98 0.77 -24.87 -5.00
N GLY A 99 1.17 -23.64 -4.66
CA GLY A 99 1.22 -23.14 -3.27
C GLY A 99 -0.06 -22.47 -2.79
N MET A 100 -1.09 -22.35 -3.64
CA MET A 100 -2.34 -21.66 -3.29
C MET A 100 -3.05 -22.42 -2.17
N THR A 101 -3.45 -21.72 -1.11
CA THR A 101 -4.22 -22.33 -0.01
C THR A 101 -5.57 -22.85 -0.50
N ALA A 102 -5.99 -23.97 0.07
CA ALA A 102 -7.32 -24.53 -0.20
C ALA A 102 -8.46 -23.83 0.57
N GLY A 103 -8.13 -22.97 1.54
CA GLY A 103 -9.12 -22.25 2.35
C GLY A 103 -8.52 -21.63 3.61
N PHE A 104 -9.35 -20.93 4.36
CA PHE A 104 -9.02 -20.47 5.70
C PHE A 104 -9.37 -21.51 6.76
N TRP A 105 -8.63 -21.53 7.86
CA TRP A 105 -8.89 -22.45 8.96
C TRP A 105 -10.28 -22.21 9.55
N ARG A 106 -11.15 -23.23 9.47
CA ARG A 106 -12.56 -23.20 9.95
C ARG A 106 -13.43 -22.07 9.37
N ASP A 107 -13.03 -21.47 8.24
CA ASP A 107 -13.74 -20.35 7.60
C ASP A 107 -13.62 -20.42 6.07
N PRO A 108 -14.11 -21.49 5.42
CA PRO A 108 -13.99 -21.65 3.98
C PRO A 108 -14.82 -20.62 3.20
N ASP A 109 -15.96 -20.19 3.74
CA ASP A 109 -16.85 -19.23 3.07
C ASP A 109 -16.17 -17.86 2.94
N ARG A 110 -15.46 -17.42 3.96
CA ARG A 110 -14.68 -16.19 3.91
C ARG A 110 -13.57 -16.26 2.87
N TYR A 111 -12.90 -17.40 2.71
CA TYR A 111 -11.90 -17.59 1.67
C TYR A 111 -12.49 -17.41 0.26
N LEU A 112 -13.63 -18.05 0.01
CA LEU A 112 -14.33 -17.93 -1.26
C LEU A 112 -14.84 -16.51 -1.50
N ALA A 113 -15.43 -15.88 -0.49
CA ALA A 113 -15.90 -14.50 -0.57
C ALA A 113 -14.78 -13.51 -0.84
N THR A 114 -13.60 -13.72 -0.24
CA THR A 114 -12.46 -12.81 -0.37
C THR A 114 -11.79 -12.90 -1.75
N TYR A 115 -11.56 -14.10 -2.27
CA TYR A 115 -10.68 -14.30 -3.42
C TYR A 115 -11.39 -14.75 -4.70
N TRP A 116 -12.58 -15.36 -4.62
CA TRP A 116 -13.21 -16.03 -5.76
C TRP A 116 -14.60 -15.49 -6.13
N SER A 117 -15.13 -14.51 -5.35
CA SER A 117 -16.51 -14.07 -5.51
C SER A 117 -16.70 -13.03 -6.61
N ARG A 118 -15.65 -12.27 -6.98
CA ARG A 118 -15.80 -11.12 -7.88
C ARG A 118 -16.03 -11.51 -9.33
N TRP A 119 -15.29 -12.48 -9.84
CA TRP A 119 -15.44 -13.02 -11.18
C TRP A 119 -15.32 -14.53 -11.21
N PRO A 120 -16.07 -15.24 -12.07
CA PRO A 120 -15.94 -16.68 -12.21
C PRO A 120 -14.51 -17.07 -12.64
N ASN A 121 -13.93 -18.04 -11.95
CA ASN A 121 -12.62 -18.64 -12.28
C ASN A 121 -11.42 -17.69 -12.25
N LEU A 122 -11.54 -16.52 -11.62
CA LEU A 122 -10.42 -15.60 -11.37
C LEU A 122 -10.18 -15.45 -9.89
N TRP A 123 -8.97 -15.77 -9.46
CA TRP A 123 -8.54 -15.49 -8.10
C TRP A 123 -8.06 -14.04 -8.01
N VAL A 124 -8.65 -13.25 -7.12
CA VAL A 124 -8.41 -11.81 -6.98
C VAL A 124 -7.37 -11.58 -5.88
N HIS A 125 -6.23 -10.96 -6.22
CA HIS A 125 -5.20 -10.69 -5.22
C HIS A 125 -5.53 -9.49 -4.31
N GLY A 126 -6.29 -8.54 -4.83
CA GLY A 126 -6.61 -7.31 -4.13
C GLY A 126 -5.54 -6.23 -4.29
N ASP A 127 -4.86 -6.20 -5.43
CA ASP A 127 -3.90 -5.17 -5.82
C ASP A 127 -4.31 -4.50 -7.13
N TRP A 128 -4.20 -3.18 -7.19
CA TRP A 128 -4.17 -2.47 -8.47
C TRP A 128 -2.84 -2.69 -9.16
N ALA A 129 -2.90 -3.08 -10.41
CA ALA A 129 -1.72 -3.31 -11.23
C ALA A 129 -1.87 -2.67 -12.61
N LEU A 130 -0.73 -2.47 -13.26
CA LEU A 130 -0.62 -1.99 -14.64
C LEU A 130 0.41 -2.85 -15.37
N ILE A 131 0.10 -3.25 -16.60
CA ILE A 131 1.08 -3.74 -17.55
C ILE A 131 1.25 -2.63 -18.58
N ASP A 132 2.45 -2.06 -18.68
CA ASP A 132 2.72 -0.98 -19.63
C ASP A 132 2.87 -1.50 -21.08
N THR A 133 3.11 -0.59 -22.02
CA THR A 133 3.27 -0.91 -23.45
C THR A 133 4.54 -1.70 -23.75
N ASP A 134 5.52 -1.65 -22.87
CA ASP A 134 6.79 -2.38 -22.99
C ASP A 134 6.73 -3.75 -22.29
N GLY A 135 5.61 -4.05 -21.62
CA GLY A 135 5.37 -5.33 -20.95
C GLY A 135 5.81 -5.37 -19.49
N PHE A 136 6.31 -4.26 -18.91
CA PHE A 136 6.64 -4.20 -17.50
C PHE A 136 5.39 -4.07 -16.63
N TRP A 137 5.45 -4.69 -15.45
CA TRP A 137 4.36 -4.73 -14.50
C TRP A 137 4.61 -3.80 -13.33
N TYR A 138 3.56 -3.14 -12.88
CA TYR A 138 3.60 -2.24 -11.73
C TYR A 138 2.47 -2.60 -10.78
N ILE A 139 2.75 -2.66 -9.48
CA ILE A 139 1.73 -2.68 -8.43
C ILE A 139 1.61 -1.26 -7.88
N LEU A 140 0.38 -0.75 -7.87
CA LEU A 140 0.04 0.63 -7.53
C LEU A 140 -0.57 0.77 -6.13
N GLY A 141 -0.71 -0.35 -5.43
CA GLY A 141 -1.28 -0.43 -4.09
C GLY A 141 -2.46 -1.38 -4.00
N ARG A 142 -3.05 -1.46 -2.82
CA ARG A 142 -4.18 -2.35 -2.56
C ARG A 142 -5.46 -1.83 -3.22
N SER A 143 -6.22 -2.72 -3.85
CA SER A 143 -7.52 -2.39 -4.44
C SER A 143 -8.63 -2.33 -3.37
N ASP A 144 -8.49 -3.10 -2.30
CA ASP A 144 -9.39 -3.10 -1.14
C ASP A 144 -9.19 -1.87 -0.23
N ASP A 145 -8.03 -1.20 -0.28
CA ASP A 145 -7.76 0.07 0.41
C ASP A 145 -8.15 1.31 -0.42
N THR A 146 -8.71 1.12 -1.63
CA THR A 146 -9.00 2.21 -2.56
C THR A 146 -10.01 3.20 -1.98
N LEU A 147 -9.65 4.47 -2.00
CA LEU A 147 -10.50 5.58 -1.59
C LEU A 147 -11.43 6.00 -2.73
N LYS A 148 -12.69 6.28 -2.40
CA LYS A 148 -13.71 6.75 -3.36
C LYS A 148 -14.07 8.20 -3.06
N ILE A 149 -13.29 9.14 -3.59
CA ILE A 149 -13.42 10.58 -3.29
C ILE A 149 -13.96 11.33 -4.51
N ALA A 150 -15.10 11.98 -4.37
CA ALA A 150 -15.73 12.76 -5.45
C ALA A 150 -15.87 11.99 -6.78
N GLY A 151 -16.24 10.70 -6.70
CA GLY A 151 -16.40 9.81 -7.85
C GLY A 151 -15.09 9.28 -8.46
N LYS A 152 -13.92 9.67 -7.93
CA LYS A 152 -12.62 9.16 -8.34
C LYS A 152 -12.17 8.02 -7.44
N ARG A 153 -11.50 7.02 -8.02
CA ARG A 153 -10.76 5.99 -7.29
C ARG A 153 -9.33 6.48 -7.08
N LEU A 154 -8.85 6.44 -5.85
CA LEU A 154 -7.52 6.89 -5.46
C LEU A 154 -6.85 5.83 -4.62
N GLY A 155 -5.67 5.35 -5.04
CA GLY A 155 -4.85 4.47 -4.23
C GLY A 155 -4.18 5.24 -3.08
N PRO A 156 -4.26 4.77 -1.82
CA PRO A 156 -3.56 5.40 -0.71
C PRO A 156 -2.05 5.60 -0.97
N ALA A 157 -1.41 4.61 -1.58
CA ALA A 157 0.02 4.65 -1.90
C ALA A 157 0.42 5.84 -2.80
N GLU A 158 -0.46 6.30 -3.69
CA GLU A 158 -0.20 7.48 -4.53
C GLU A 158 -0.11 8.75 -3.69
N VAL A 159 -1.05 8.93 -2.75
CA VAL A 159 -1.04 10.07 -1.81
C VAL A 159 0.19 10.02 -0.91
N GLU A 160 0.48 8.85 -0.36
CA GLU A 160 1.60 8.61 0.56
C GLU A 160 2.95 8.89 -0.11
N SER A 161 3.10 8.46 -1.36
CA SER A 161 4.29 8.75 -2.17
C SER A 161 4.52 10.26 -2.35
N ILE A 162 3.43 11.01 -2.59
CA ILE A 162 3.51 12.47 -2.70
C ILE A 162 3.89 13.10 -1.35
N ALA A 163 3.28 12.66 -0.25
CA ALA A 163 3.61 13.16 1.09
C ALA A 163 5.07 12.88 1.46
N VAL A 164 5.55 11.65 1.23
CA VAL A 164 6.95 11.23 1.49
C VAL A 164 7.96 11.95 0.58
N SER A 165 7.54 12.49 -0.57
CA SER A 165 8.41 13.34 -1.40
C SER A 165 8.78 14.67 -0.72
N HIS A 166 8.13 15.04 0.38
CA HIS A 166 8.50 16.20 1.19
C HIS A 166 9.70 15.85 2.09
N PRO A 167 10.75 16.72 2.14
CA PRO A 167 12.00 16.41 2.88
C PRO A 167 11.81 16.12 4.37
N ALA A 168 10.79 16.70 4.99
CA ALA A 168 10.51 16.51 6.41
C ALA A 168 9.81 15.19 6.73
N VAL A 169 9.17 14.53 5.75
CA VAL A 169 8.35 13.34 5.97
C VAL A 169 9.19 12.07 5.80
N GLN A 170 9.09 11.18 6.76
CA GLN A 170 9.71 9.85 6.72
C GLN A 170 8.76 8.81 6.14
N GLU A 171 7.54 8.76 6.67
CA GLU A 171 6.49 7.82 6.27
C GLU A 171 5.13 8.54 6.27
N ALA A 172 4.21 8.04 5.49
CA ALA A 172 2.83 8.52 5.47
C ALA A 172 1.83 7.37 5.33
N ALA A 173 0.60 7.59 5.82
CA ALA A 173 -0.53 6.72 5.62
C ALA A 173 -1.75 7.55 5.24
N ALA A 174 -2.47 7.14 4.20
CA ALA A 174 -3.67 7.80 3.72
C ALA A 174 -4.90 6.91 3.95
N ILE A 175 -5.98 7.51 4.46
CA ILE A 175 -7.25 6.83 4.68
C ILE A 175 -8.42 7.66 4.15
N GLY A 176 -9.52 7.01 3.80
CA GLY A 176 -10.81 7.64 3.56
C GLY A 176 -11.68 7.63 4.82
N ILE A 177 -12.31 8.75 5.10
CA ILE A 177 -13.36 8.84 6.12
C ILE A 177 -14.68 9.18 5.46
N PRO A 178 -15.84 8.74 5.99
CA PRO A 178 -17.13 9.06 5.40
C PRO A 178 -17.33 10.57 5.24
N ASP A 179 -17.78 11.01 4.07
CA ASP A 179 -18.13 12.39 3.75
C ASP A 179 -19.48 12.42 3.01
N PRO A 180 -20.47 13.22 3.47
CA PRO A 180 -21.82 13.21 2.91
C PRO A 180 -21.90 13.73 1.47
N VAL A 181 -20.91 14.50 1.01
CA VAL A 181 -20.88 15.10 -0.33
C VAL A 181 -19.97 14.36 -1.28
N LYS A 182 -18.78 14.00 -0.81
CA LYS A 182 -17.73 13.40 -1.64
C LYS A 182 -17.72 11.86 -1.60
N GLY A 183 -18.57 11.24 -0.77
CA GLY A 183 -18.53 9.83 -0.42
C GLY A 183 -17.47 9.56 0.65
N GLU A 184 -16.21 9.86 0.36
CA GLU A 184 -15.11 9.86 1.33
C GLU A 184 -14.31 11.17 1.26
N ALA A 185 -13.75 11.58 2.40
CA ALA A 185 -12.76 12.64 2.52
C ALA A 185 -11.39 12.05 2.84
N LEU A 186 -10.35 12.63 2.24
CA LEU A 186 -8.96 12.18 2.42
C LEU A 186 -8.39 12.69 3.73
N VAL A 187 -7.89 11.78 4.56
CA VAL A 187 -7.09 12.09 5.75
C VAL A 187 -5.71 11.45 5.62
N VAL A 188 -4.66 12.21 5.92
CA VAL A 188 -3.28 11.76 5.80
C VAL A 188 -2.59 11.87 7.16
N PHE A 189 -1.90 10.82 7.55
CA PHE A 189 -1.03 10.77 8.73
C PHE A 189 0.41 10.77 8.26
N CYS A 190 1.25 11.64 8.80
CA CYS A 190 2.65 11.75 8.44
C CYS A 190 3.54 11.59 9.67
N GLN A 191 4.53 10.72 9.57
CA GLN A 191 5.64 10.63 10.51
C GLN A 191 6.78 11.49 10.00
N LEU A 192 7.31 12.38 10.83
CA LEU A 192 8.45 13.22 10.46
C LEU A 192 9.77 12.45 10.60
N ARG A 193 10.77 12.88 9.84
CA ARG A 193 12.13 12.36 9.98
C ARG A 193 12.71 12.70 11.34
N GLN A 194 13.57 11.84 11.85
CA GLN A 194 14.23 12.04 13.13
C GLN A 194 14.96 13.40 13.18
N GLY A 195 14.74 14.15 14.26
CA GLY A 195 15.32 15.48 14.46
C GLY A 195 14.57 16.62 13.75
N ILE A 196 13.55 16.34 12.96
CA ILE A 196 12.69 17.35 12.34
C ILE A 196 11.51 17.63 13.27
N GLN A 197 11.27 18.91 13.54
CA GLN A 197 10.07 19.36 14.26
C GLN A 197 9.05 19.93 13.27
N GLN A 198 7.79 19.84 13.65
CA GLN A 198 6.71 20.42 12.86
C GLN A 198 6.87 21.94 12.80
N SER A 199 7.07 22.48 11.59
CA SER A 199 7.05 23.92 11.33
C SER A 199 5.61 24.43 11.22
N PRO A 200 5.35 25.73 11.47
CA PRO A 200 3.99 26.30 11.41
C PRO A 200 3.30 26.14 10.04
N GLY A 201 4.05 26.07 8.93
CA GLY A 201 3.52 25.94 7.57
C GLY A 201 3.44 24.51 7.01
N LEU A 202 4.07 23.54 7.69
CA LEU A 202 4.27 22.19 7.14
C LEU A 202 2.98 21.50 6.67
N ILE A 203 1.89 21.63 7.41
CA ILE A 203 0.62 20.98 7.06
C ILE A 203 0.06 21.57 5.75
N GLU A 204 0.13 22.89 5.57
CA GLU A 204 -0.32 23.52 4.32
C GLU A 204 0.62 23.20 3.16
N GLU A 205 1.92 23.16 3.37
CA GLU A 205 2.88 22.74 2.34
C GLU A 205 2.61 21.32 1.85
N LEU A 206 2.33 20.38 2.76
CA LEU A 206 1.94 19.00 2.43
C LEU A 206 0.60 18.95 1.70
N ARG A 207 -0.39 19.71 2.18
CA ARG A 207 -1.73 19.78 1.58
C ARG A 207 -1.67 20.34 0.16
N ASP A 208 -0.93 21.40 -0.05
CA ASP A 208 -0.77 22.03 -1.35
C ASP A 208 -0.01 21.10 -2.32
N ARG A 209 1.06 20.47 -1.88
CA ARG A 209 1.82 19.47 -2.66
C ARG A 209 0.94 18.32 -3.14
N ILE A 210 0.10 17.76 -2.28
CA ILE A 210 -0.85 16.71 -2.66
C ILE A 210 -1.89 17.25 -3.62
N THR A 211 -2.43 18.45 -3.35
CA THR A 211 -3.45 19.08 -4.19
C THR A 211 -2.95 19.43 -5.59
N GLU A 212 -1.72 19.90 -5.72
CA GLU A 212 -1.10 20.21 -7.00
C GLU A 212 -0.91 18.97 -7.88
N ARG A 213 -0.58 17.83 -7.26
CA ARG A 213 -0.35 16.57 -7.98
C ARG A 213 -1.63 15.85 -8.35
N LEU A 214 -2.61 15.81 -7.44
CA LEU A 214 -3.84 15.01 -7.59
C LEU A 214 -5.05 15.82 -8.02
N GLY A 215 -4.98 17.15 -7.90
CA GLY A 215 -6.06 18.07 -8.21
C GLY A 215 -6.94 18.40 -7.00
N LYS A 216 -7.66 19.54 -7.10
CA LYS A 216 -8.51 20.10 -6.03
C LYS A 216 -9.56 19.13 -5.44
N PRO A 217 -10.22 18.24 -6.22
CA PRO A 217 -11.19 17.32 -5.65
C PRO A 217 -10.58 16.34 -4.62
N LEU A 218 -9.29 16.06 -4.74
CA LEU A 218 -8.54 15.13 -3.89
C LEU A 218 -7.69 15.84 -2.83
N ARG A 219 -7.93 17.15 -2.59
CA ARG A 219 -7.29 17.90 -1.50
C ARG A 219 -7.55 17.23 -0.17
N PRO A 220 -6.51 16.93 0.64
CA PRO A 220 -6.69 16.36 1.97
C PRO A 220 -7.56 17.25 2.86
N GLU A 221 -8.59 16.66 3.45
CA GLU A 221 -9.43 17.30 4.45
C GLU A 221 -8.61 17.60 5.70
N ARG A 222 -7.81 16.62 6.11
CA ARG A 222 -6.96 16.71 7.30
C ARG A 222 -5.60 16.06 7.05
N ILE A 223 -4.57 16.65 7.67
CA ILE A 223 -3.24 16.06 7.76
C ILE A 223 -2.82 16.09 9.22
N HIS A 224 -2.42 14.95 9.75
CA HIS A 224 -1.97 14.78 11.12
C HIS A 224 -0.51 14.37 11.16
N ILE A 225 0.27 15.01 12.02
CA ILE A 225 1.62 14.58 12.33
C ILE A 225 1.55 13.64 13.52
N VAL A 226 2.13 12.45 13.35
CA VAL A 226 2.15 11.38 14.36
C VAL A 226 3.59 10.95 14.63
N ARG A 227 3.83 10.37 15.80
CA ARG A 227 5.15 9.85 16.17
C ARG A 227 5.50 8.59 15.38
N GLU A 228 4.51 7.70 15.21
CA GLU A 228 4.65 6.44 14.49
C GLU A 228 3.33 6.07 13.82
N LEU A 229 3.43 5.26 12.76
CA LEU A 229 2.27 4.64 12.11
C LEU A 229 2.11 3.20 12.61
N PRO A 230 0.88 2.71 12.88
CA PRO A 230 0.61 1.31 13.18
C PRO A 230 1.16 0.39 12.10
N ARG A 231 2.00 -0.58 12.48
CA ARG A 231 2.66 -1.48 11.54
C ARG A 231 2.71 -2.91 12.06
N THR A 232 2.84 -3.84 11.13
CA THR A 232 3.16 -5.23 11.45
C THR A 232 4.63 -5.39 11.76
N ARG A 233 5.03 -6.55 12.35
CA ARG A 233 6.44 -6.91 12.59
C ARG A 233 7.32 -6.89 11.34
N ASN A 234 6.73 -7.00 10.16
CA ASN A 234 7.40 -6.87 8.87
C ASN A 234 7.37 -5.44 8.30
N ALA A 235 7.14 -4.43 9.17
CA ALA A 235 7.09 -3.01 8.86
C ALA A 235 5.98 -2.60 7.86
N LYS A 236 4.97 -3.44 7.60
CA LYS A 236 3.82 -3.10 6.74
C LYS A 236 2.84 -2.22 7.51
N ILE A 237 2.50 -1.04 6.95
CA ILE A 237 1.52 -0.10 7.53
C ILE A 237 0.12 -0.72 7.53
N MET A 238 -0.56 -0.64 8.68
CA MET A 238 -1.89 -1.22 8.90
C MET A 238 -2.99 -0.16 8.71
N ARG A 239 -3.26 0.26 7.45
CA ARG A 239 -4.23 1.33 7.12
C ARG A 239 -5.63 1.06 7.66
N ARG A 240 -6.08 -0.21 7.62
CA ARG A 240 -7.35 -0.63 8.23
C ARG A 240 -7.42 -0.28 9.72
N VAL A 241 -6.35 -0.55 10.45
CA VAL A 241 -6.25 -0.23 11.89
C VAL A 241 -6.24 1.27 12.13
N ILE A 242 -5.47 2.03 11.31
CA ILE A 242 -5.46 3.49 11.34
C ILE A 242 -6.86 4.06 11.17
N ARG A 243 -7.59 3.60 10.13
CA ARG A 243 -8.94 4.05 9.83
C ARG A 243 -9.92 3.72 10.96
N ALA A 244 -9.90 2.50 11.46
CA ALA A 244 -10.76 2.08 12.56
C ALA A 244 -10.48 2.89 13.83
N ALA A 245 -9.22 3.03 14.25
CA ALA A 245 -8.82 3.80 15.41
C ALA A 245 -9.25 5.28 15.31
N TYR A 246 -9.04 5.89 14.14
CA TYR A 246 -9.41 7.29 13.91
C TYR A 246 -10.90 7.54 13.96
N LEU A 247 -11.71 6.60 13.44
CA LEU A 247 -13.18 6.67 13.45
C LEU A 247 -13.80 6.18 14.77
N GLY A 248 -13.01 5.69 15.72
CA GLY A 248 -13.51 5.12 16.98
C GLY A 248 -14.21 3.77 16.82
N HIS A 249 -13.90 3.05 15.75
CA HIS A 249 -14.39 1.70 15.50
C HIS A 249 -13.44 0.66 16.11
N ASP A 250 -13.92 -0.58 16.29
CA ASP A 250 -13.08 -1.71 16.65
C ASP A 250 -12.03 -1.95 15.52
N PRO A 251 -10.73 -1.89 15.82
CA PRO A 251 -9.69 -2.20 14.85
C PRO A 251 -9.59 -3.69 14.51
N GLY A 252 -10.32 -4.57 15.18
CA GLY A 252 -10.33 -6.02 14.98
C GLY A 252 -9.01 -6.68 15.40
N ASP A 253 -8.59 -7.74 14.67
CA ASP A 253 -7.38 -8.48 15.00
C ASP A 253 -6.11 -7.61 14.94
N LEU A 254 -5.43 -7.51 16.07
CA LEU A 254 -4.18 -6.77 16.28
C LEU A 254 -2.99 -7.71 16.57
N SER A 255 -3.12 -9.01 16.40
CA SER A 255 -2.06 -9.99 16.73
C SER A 255 -0.74 -9.76 15.97
N ALA A 256 -0.82 -9.17 14.77
CA ALA A 256 0.35 -8.81 13.96
C ALA A 256 0.92 -7.42 14.28
N LEU A 257 0.25 -6.62 15.11
CA LEU A 257 0.65 -5.24 15.42
C LEU A 257 1.92 -5.22 16.30
N GLU A 258 2.91 -4.42 15.88
CA GLU A 258 4.17 -4.26 16.62
C GLU A 258 4.10 -3.13 17.66
N ASN A 259 3.42 -2.03 17.33
CA ASN A 259 3.45 -0.77 18.08
C ASN A 259 2.05 -0.28 18.50
N PRO A 260 1.44 -0.87 19.55
CA PRO A 260 0.07 -0.53 19.98
C PRO A 260 -0.12 0.94 20.38
N GLY A 261 0.92 1.60 20.91
CA GLY A 261 0.85 3.02 21.26
C GLY A 261 0.55 3.95 20.08
N ALA A 262 0.89 3.56 18.87
CA ALA A 262 0.52 4.31 17.65
C ALA A 262 -1.00 4.28 17.39
N VAL A 263 -1.66 3.18 17.70
CA VAL A 263 -3.12 3.06 17.58
C VAL A 263 -3.81 3.97 18.58
N GLU A 264 -3.33 4.02 19.82
CA GLU A 264 -3.86 4.88 20.89
C GLU A 264 -3.70 6.38 20.53
N GLU A 265 -2.55 6.76 19.95
CA GLU A 265 -2.30 8.14 19.50
C GLU A 265 -3.31 8.54 18.41
N ILE A 266 -3.54 7.69 17.39
CA ILE A 266 -4.49 7.95 16.32
C ILE A 266 -5.92 8.02 16.85
N ALA A 267 -6.30 7.12 17.75
CA ALA A 267 -7.61 7.15 18.39
C ALA A 267 -7.82 8.44 19.21
N ALA A 268 -6.79 8.93 19.91
CA ALA A 268 -6.85 10.20 20.61
C ALA A 268 -7.05 11.40 19.67
N ILE A 269 -6.36 11.40 18.53
CA ILE A 269 -6.53 12.41 17.47
C ILE A 269 -7.97 12.37 16.93
N GLY A 270 -8.52 11.18 16.64
CA GLY A 270 -9.91 11.02 16.17
C GLY A 270 -10.92 11.59 17.15
N ARG A 271 -10.81 11.27 18.44
CA ARG A 271 -11.67 11.81 19.49
C ARG A 271 -11.59 13.34 19.58
N ALA A 272 -10.40 13.92 19.49
CA ALA A 272 -10.21 15.37 19.50
C ALA A 272 -10.85 16.07 18.29
N GLN A 273 -11.08 15.34 17.20
CA GLN A 273 -11.75 15.82 15.98
C GLN A 273 -13.27 15.59 15.98
N GLY A 274 -13.84 15.10 17.10
CA GLY A 274 -15.27 14.86 17.21
C GLY A 274 -15.76 13.61 16.46
N MET A 275 -14.89 12.67 16.14
CA MET A 275 -15.31 11.39 15.57
C MET A 275 -16.08 10.59 16.61
N PRO A 276 -17.23 9.97 16.23
CA PRO A 276 -18.06 9.23 17.18
C PRO A 276 -17.27 8.04 17.76
N VAL A 277 -17.33 7.89 19.08
CA VAL A 277 -16.90 6.66 19.75
C VAL A 277 -18.07 5.68 19.63
N THR A 278 -18.01 4.75 18.71
CA THR A 278 -18.98 3.63 18.70
C THR A 278 -18.62 2.71 19.87
N ARG A 279 -19.33 2.87 20.99
CA ARG A 279 -19.41 1.81 21.99
C ARG A 279 -20.31 0.74 21.37
N GLU A 280 -19.78 -0.42 21.06
CA GLU A 280 -20.63 -1.58 20.89
C GLU A 280 -21.41 -1.78 22.20
N GLU A 281 -22.73 -1.63 22.13
CA GLU A 281 -23.60 -2.16 23.15
C GLU A 281 -23.36 -3.67 23.18
N SER A 282 -22.74 -4.15 24.26
CA SER A 282 -22.67 -5.56 24.58
C SER A 282 -24.10 -6.05 24.81
N THR A 283 -24.74 -6.50 23.74
CA THR A 283 -25.94 -7.34 23.87
C THR A 283 -25.49 -8.67 24.43
N GLY A 284 -25.86 -8.86 25.72
CA GLY A 284 -25.68 -10.09 26.50
C GLY A 284 -26.44 -11.29 25.94
#